data_718e84e8d56ec8226e09a89431a4b928
#
_entry.id   718e84e8d56ec8226e09a89431a4b928
#
_cell.length_a   1.000
_cell.length_b   1.000
_cell.length_c   1.000
_cell.angle_alpha   90.00
_cell.angle_beta   90.00
_cell.angle_gamma   90.00
#
_symmetry.space_group_name_H-M   'P 1'
#
loop_
_entity.id
_entity.type
_entity.pdbx_description
1 polymer ?
#
loop_
_entity_poly.entity_id
_entity_poly.type
_entity_poly.pdbx_seq_one_letter_code
_entity_poly.pdbx_strand_id
1 'polypeptide(L)'
;MLIFQLAIILFASKIAGDISVRLGQPAVLGKLLIGIVLGPAVLGVIADTEILGELSQIGVILLMFIAGLETDVDDFKRTGKASTYVGVVGIIVPLAAGYLAGMILGLAPLHSLFLGLLLSATSVSISVQALKEMGKLNSREGTTILGAAVIDDLLVIIALAFLMSLAGGDVHLGAVILKKVVFFAIVILLSWKLVPWILKQFAPLRVTESVISAGLIICFLFAYLAEYAGVAAIIGAYIAGIAIGFTDYRDEVSEKIETISYAVFVPVFFTSIGVAVEFSGIGNQLG
;
A
#
# COMPACT_ATOMS: atom_id res chain seq x y z
N MET A 1 1.55 17.56 21.55
CA MET A 1 2.71 17.34 20.67
C MET A 1 2.31 16.92 19.26
N LEU A 2 1.39 15.98 19.09
CA LEU A 2 0.94 15.46 17.78
C LEU A 2 0.50 16.55 16.78
N ILE A 3 -0.35 17.50 17.21
CA ILE A 3 -0.87 18.58 16.32
C ILE A 3 0.27 19.42 15.73
N PHE A 4 1.28 19.72 16.52
CA PHE A 4 2.46 20.44 16.06
C PHE A 4 3.29 19.64 15.07
N GLN A 5 3.50 18.34 15.33
CA GLN A 5 4.19 17.44 14.41
C GLN A 5 3.43 17.33 13.07
N LEU A 6 2.11 17.20 13.11
CA LEU A 6 1.29 17.18 11.89
C LEU A 6 1.42 18.48 11.09
N ALA A 7 1.41 19.63 11.75
CA ALA A 7 1.59 20.92 11.07
C ALA A 7 2.96 21.01 10.38
N ILE A 8 4.03 20.55 11.04
CA ILE A 8 5.38 20.50 10.47
C ILE A 8 5.43 19.54 9.29
N ILE A 9 4.86 18.32 9.43
CA ILE A 9 4.82 17.32 8.37
C ILE A 9 4.13 17.89 7.13
N LEU A 10 2.94 18.45 7.30
CA LEU A 10 2.16 19.01 6.19
C LEU A 10 2.91 20.15 5.50
N PHE A 11 3.48 21.08 6.26
CA PHE A 11 4.25 22.19 5.72
C PHE A 11 5.50 21.71 4.97
N ALA A 12 6.33 20.91 5.62
CA ALA A 12 7.61 20.47 5.08
C ALA A 12 7.44 19.53 3.88
N SER A 13 6.45 18.62 3.92
CA SER A 13 6.16 17.70 2.82
C SER A 13 5.70 18.44 1.56
N LYS A 14 4.93 19.54 1.69
CA LYS A 14 4.51 20.34 0.53
C LYS A 14 5.69 21.06 -0.10
N ILE A 15 6.57 21.67 0.70
CA ILE A 15 7.77 22.36 0.19
C ILE A 15 8.73 21.36 -0.45
N ALA A 16 9.04 20.25 0.23
CA ALA A 16 9.96 19.24 -0.31
C ALA A 16 9.41 18.56 -1.56
N GLY A 17 8.10 18.34 -1.62
CA GLY A 17 7.43 17.83 -2.81
C GLY A 17 7.53 18.80 -4.00
N ASP A 18 7.31 20.10 -3.78
CA ASP A 18 7.47 21.12 -4.82
C ASP A 18 8.92 21.20 -5.34
N ILE A 19 9.89 21.16 -4.43
CA ILE A 19 11.33 21.12 -4.81
C ILE A 19 11.61 19.88 -5.65
N SER A 20 11.12 18.70 -5.27
CA SER A 20 11.28 17.46 -6.00
C SER A 20 10.75 17.56 -7.43
N VAL A 21 9.54 18.11 -7.59
CA VAL A 21 8.90 18.32 -8.90
C VAL A 21 9.71 19.30 -9.77
N ARG A 22 10.21 20.38 -9.19
CA ARG A 22 11.08 21.34 -9.90
C ARG A 22 12.39 20.71 -10.37
N LEU A 23 12.85 19.67 -9.69
CA LEU A 23 14.02 18.87 -10.09
C LEU A 23 13.68 17.74 -11.08
N GLY A 24 12.43 17.69 -11.58
CA GLY A 24 11.96 16.67 -12.52
C GLY A 24 11.72 15.30 -11.88
N GLN A 25 11.57 15.23 -10.56
CA GLN A 25 11.31 14.01 -9.82
C GLN A 25 9.87 13.98 -9.27
N PRO A 26 9.28 12.81 -9.03
CA PRO A 26 7.98 12.72 -8.35
C PRO A 26 7.99 13.40 -6.97
N ALA A 27 6.89 14.05 -6.59
CA ALA A 27 6.77 14.73 -5.29
C ALA A 27 6.92 13.76 -4.11
N VAL A 28 6.59 12.49 -4.31
CA VAL A 28 6.76 11.44 -3.30
C VAL A 28 8.20 11.32 -2.81
N LEU A 29 9.18 11.48 -3.70
CA LEU A 29 10.60 11.46 -3.32
C LEU A 29 10.93 12.57 -2.32
N GLY A 30 10.47 13.78 -2.58
CA GLY A 30 10.66 14.91 -1.66
C GLY A 30 10.04 14.67 -0.29
N LYS A 31 8.83 14.07 -0.25
CA LYS A 31 8.13 13.74 1.01
C LYS A 31 8.89 12.68 1.82
N LEU A 32 9.45 11.67 1.18
CA LEU A 32 10.28 10.64 1.84
C LEU A 32 11.57 11.25 2.40
N LEU A 33 12.29 12.03 1.59
CA LEU A 33 13.55 12.65 1.99
C LEU A 33 13.38 13.63 3.15
N ILE A 34 12.32 14.45 3.13
CA ILE A 34 12.06 15.38 4.24
C ILE A 34 11.69 14.63 5.52
N GLY A 35 11.06 13.45 5.41
CA GLY A 35 10.82 12.57 6.56
C GLY A 35 12.13 12.12 7.22
N ILE A 36 13.12 11.71 6.44
CA ILE A 36 14.46 11.34 6.95
C ILE A 36 15.11 12.54 7.66
N VAL A 37 15.01 13.73 7.07
CA VAL A 37 15.61 14.95 7.64
C VAL A 37 14.94 15.35 8.96
N LEU A 38 13.62 15.28 9.04
CA LEU A 38 12.85 15.65 10.24
C LEU A 38 12.84 14.57 11.32
N GLY A 39 13.09 13.32 10.91
CA GLY A 39 13.10 12.15 11.78
C GLY A 39 14.32 12.05 12.70
N PRO A 40 14.36 10.98 13.53
CA PRO A 40 15.45 10.72 14.49
C PRO A 40 16.81 10.59 13.83
N ALA A 41 16.86 10.21 12.56
CA ALA A 41 18.10 10.00 11.81
C ALA A 41 18.93 11.28 11.63
N VAL A 42 18.31 12.49 11.57
CA VAL A 42 19.00 13.75 11.30
C VAL A 42 18.65 14.82 12.35
N LEU A 43 17.44 15.39 12.32
CA LEU A 43 17.07 16.51 13.19
C LEU A 43 16.33 16.09 14.47
N GLY A 44 15.67 14.96 14.49
CA GLY A 44 14.89 14.47 15.63
C GLY A 44 13.70 15.39 16.02
N VAL A 45 13.19 16.18 15.08
CA VAL A 45 12.05 17.10 15.30
C VAL A 45 10.74 16.33 15.38
N ILE A 46 10.65 15.26 14.59
CA ILE A 46 9.50 14.35 14.57
C ILE A 46 9.96 13.01 15.12
N ALA A 47 9.27 12.56 16.17
CA ALA A 47 9.49 11.24 16.73
C ALA A 47 8.61 10.20 16.00
N ASP A 48 9.14 9.02 15.78
CA ASP A 48 8.35 7.87 15.36
C ASP A 48 7.48 7.42 16.54
N THR A 49 6.18 7.62 16.42
CA THR A 49 5.19 7.32 17.45
C THR A 49 4.11 6.40 16.89
N GLU A 50 3.54 5.55 17.74
CA GLU A 50 2.44 4.66 17.38
C GLU A 50 1.29 5.42 16.71
N ILE A 51 0.92 6.60 17.23
CA ILE A 51 -0.15 7.42 16.65
C ILE A 51 0.21 7.91 15.23
N LEU A 52 1.47 8.26 14.99
CA LEU A 52 1.91 8.64 13.65
C LEU A 52 1.85 7.43 12.70
N GLY A 53 2.20 6.24 13.19
CA GLY A 53 2.06 4.98 12.47
C GLY A 53 0.61 4.69 12.08
N GLU A 54 -0.34 4.85 13.01
CA GLU A 54 -1.77 4.65 12.75
C GLU A 54 -2.31 5.64 11.70
N LEU A 55 -1.95 6.92 11.80
CA LEU A 55 -2.31 7.92 10.78
C LEU A 55 -1.69 7.62 9.42
N SER A 56 -0.47 7.11 9.41
CA SER A 56 0.22 6.64 8.22
C SER A 56 -0.51 5.47 7.56
N GLN A 57 -0.97 4.50 8.35
CA GLN A 57 -1.74 3.35 7.87
C GLN A 57 -3.07 3.79 7.24
N ILE A 58 -3.79 4.72 7.87
CA ILE A 58 -4.98 5.33 7.25
C ILE A 58 -4.61 5.99 5.92
N GLY A 59 -3.48 6.67 5.86
CA GLY A 59 -3.00 7.35 4.65
C GLY A 59 -2.80 6.40 3.48
N VAL A 60 -2.15 5.27 3.70
CA VAL A 60 -1.92 4.28 2.63
C VAL A 60 -3.20 3.54 2.24
N ILE A 61 -4.09 3.26 3.18
CA ILE A 61 -5.40 2.67 2.93
C ILE A 61 -6.22 3.59 2.01
N LEU A 62 -6.30 4.89 2.32
CA LEU A 62 -7.03 5.85 1.50
C LEU A 62 -6.38 6.05 0.12
N LEU A 63 -5.04 6.05 0.03
CA LEU A 63 -4.33 6.12 -1.23
C LEU A 63 -4.70 4.95 -2.16
N MET A 64 -4.73 3.73 -1.63
CA MET A 64 -5.07 2.54 -2.39
C MET A 64 -6.56 2.47 -2.72
N PHE A 65 -7.43 2.98 -1.85
CA PHE A 65 -8.84 3.13 -2.13
C PHE A 65 -9.10 4.07 -3.31
N ILE A 66 -8.42 5.22 -3.37
CA ILE A 66 -8.49 6.15 -4.50
C ILE A 66 -7.98 5.48 -5.79
N ALA A 67 -6.85 4.77 -5.71
CA ALA A 67 -6.34 4.02 -6.87
C ALA A 67 -7.35 2.99 -7.39
N GLY A 68 -8.11 2.36 -6.48
CA GLY A 68 -9.20 1.45 -6.82
C GLY A 68 -10.37 2.17 -7.50
N LEU A 69 -10.79 3.33 -6.98
CA LEU A 69 -11.86 4.17 -7.59
C LEU A 69 -11.51 4.62 -9.01
N GLU A 70 -10.24 4.88 -9.28
CA GLU A 70 -9.75 5.32 -10.58
C GLU A 70 -9.48 4.17 -11.56
N THR A 71 -9.39 2.93 -11.08
CA THR A 71 -9.05 1.77 -11.90
C THR A 71 -10.15 1.46 -12.92
N ASP A 72 -9.77 1.39 -14.20
CA ASP A 72 -10.60 0.83 -15.26
C ASP A 72 -10.48 -0.70 -15.27
N VAL A 73 -11.58 -1.38 -14.96
CA VAL A 73 -11.58 -2.86 -14.83
C VAL A 73 -11.46 -3.56 -16.18
N ASP A 74 -11.90 -2.95 -17.27
CA ASP A 74 -11.74 -3.55 -18.59
C ASP A 74 -10.27 -3.52 -19.03
N ASP A 75 -9.56 -2.44 -18.73
CA ASP A 75 -8.11 -2.36 -18.92
C ASP A 75 -7.37 -3.31 -17.98
N PHE A 76 -7.83 -3.45 -16.73
CA PHE A 76 -7.28 -4.43 -15.78
C PHE A 76 -7.43 -5.88 -16.28
N LYS A 77 -8.59 -6.26 -16.86
CA LYS A 77 -8.79 -7.57 -17.48
C LYS A 77 -7.88 -7.79 -18.69
N ARG A 78 -7.68 -6.76 -19.53
CA ARG A 78 -6.81 -6.84 -20.71
C ARG A 78 -5.34 -7.03 -20.33
N THR A 79 -4.91 -6.43 -19.23
CA THR A 79 -3.52 -6.52 -18.75
C THR A 79 -3.25 -7.74 -17.87
N GLY A 80 -4.26 -8.50 -17.46
CA GLY A 80 -4.16 -9.57 -16.47
C GLY A 80 -3.06 -10.61 -16.74
N LYS A 81 -2.88 -11.03 -18.00
CA LYS A 81 -1.76 -11.93 -18.37
C LYS A 81 -0.40 -11.26 -18.16
N ALA A 82 -0.23 -10.02 -18.59
CA ALA A 82 1.00 -9.27 -18.43
C ALA A 82 1.29 -9.05 -16.94
N SER A 83 0.29 -8.64 -16.15
CA SER A 83 0.38 -8.49 -14.70
C SER A 83 0.83 -9.77 -13.99
N THR A 84 0.29 -10.93 -14.41
CA THR A 84 0.70 -12.23 -13.85
C THR A 84 2.15 -12.54 -14.15
N TYR A 85 2.60 -12.35 -15.39
CA TYR A 85 4.01 -12.58 -15.74
C TYR A 85 4.94 -11.62 -14.99
N VAL A 86 4.60 -10.33 -14.93
CA VAL A 86 5.40 -9.32 -14.23
C VAL A 86 5.45 -9.60 -12.73
N GLY A 87 4.33 -9.94 -12.09
CA GLY A 87 4.29 -10.27 -10.66
C GLY A 87 5.11 -11.52 -10.33
N VAL A 88 4.94 -12.61 -11.09
CA VAL A 88 5.68 -13.87 -10.86
C VAL A 88 7.19 -13.68 -11.09
N VAL A 89 7.59 -13.03 -12.17
CA VAL A 89 9.01 -12.77 -12.47
C VAL A 89 9.60 -11.77 -11.47
N GLY A 90 8.79 -10.78 -11.05
CA GLY A 90 9.13 -9.78 -10.03
C GLY A 90 9.47 -10.39 -8.67
N ILE A 91 8.94 -11.59 -8.36
CA ILE A 91 9.31 -12.33 -7.15
C ILE A 91 10.50 -13.25 -7.40
N ILE A 92 10.47 -14.05 -8.47
CA ILE A 92 11.48 -15.09 -8.73
C ILE A 92 12.87 -14.47 -8.89
N VAL A 93 12.99 -13.37 -9.64
CA VAL A 93 14.30 -12.78 -9.95
C VAL A 93 14.96 -12.17 -8.71
N PRO A 94 14.30 -11.31 -7.90
CA PRO A 94 14.92 -10.77 -6.68
C PRO A 94 15.15 -11.88 -5.61
N LEU A 95 14.25 -12.86 -5.50
CA LEU A 95 14.43 -14.00 -4.60
C LEU A 95 15.69 -14.79 -4.95
N ALA A 96 15.89 -15.12 -6.22
CA ALA A 96 17.08 -15.84 -6.68
C ALA A 96 18.35 -14.99 -6.49
N ALA A 97 18.31 -13.72 -6.85
CA ALA A 97 19.45 -12.80 -6.69
C ALA A 97 19.82 -12.60 -5.21
N GLY A 98 18.82 -12.39 -4.34
CA GLY A 98 19.02 -12.26 -2.90
C GLY A 98 19.52 -13.54 -2.23
N TYR A 99 19.01 -14.70 -2.67
CA TYR A 99 19.52 -16.00 -2.24
C TYR A 99 21.01 -16.16 -2.59
N LEU A 100 21.39 -15.90 -3.83
CA LEU A 100 22.77 -15.97 -4.29
C LEU A 100 23.66 -14.99 -3.54
N ALA A 101 23.20 -13.75 -3.34
CA ALA A 101 23.94 -12.75 -2.56
C ALA A 101 24.14 -13.22 -1.11
N GLY A 102 23.12 -13.78 -0.46
CA GLY A 102 23.23 -14.33 0.88
C GLY A 102 24.26 -15.47 0.98
N MET A 103 24.25 -16.37 -0.01
CA MET A 103 25.24 -17.47 -0.08
C MET A 103 26.67 -16.94 -0.26
N ILE A 104 26.87 -15.93 -1.10
CA ILE A 104 28.18 -15.28 -1.30
C ILE A 104 28.67 -14.59 0.00
N LEU A 105 27.75 -14.01 0.77
CA LEU A 105 28.04 -13.40 2.07
C LEU A 105 28.23 -14.43 3.20
N GLY A 106 28.13 -15.73 2.91
CA GLY A 106 28.34 -16.79 3.89
C GLY A 106 27.15 -17.06 4.82
N LEU A 107 25.94 -16.58 4.47
CA LEU A 107 24.75 -16.87 5.25
C LEU A 107 24.32 -18.33 5.06
N ALA A 108 23.71 -18.93 6.09
CA ALA A 108 23.11 -20.26 5.95
C ALA A 108 22.00 -20.27 4.87
N PRO A 109 21.77 -21.40 4.19
CA PRO A 109 20.82 -21.44 3.05
C PRO A 109 19.43 -20.91 3.38
N LEU A 110 18.90 -21.20 4.58
CA LEU A 110 17.59 -20.70 5.01
C LEU A 110 17.58 -19.17 5.19
N HIS A 111 18.65 -18.59 5.77
CA HIS A 111 18.77 -17.14 5.91
C HIS A 111 18.95 -16.44 4.55
N SER A 112 19.70 -17.07 3.63
CA SER A 112 19.84 -16.58 2.25
C SER A 112 18.51 -16.57 1.51
N LEU A 113 17.68 -17.59 1.69
CA LEU A 113 16.35 -17.68 1.11
C LEU A 113 15.41 -16.63 1.69
N PHE A 114 15.51 -16.39 3.02
CA PHE A 114 14.74 -15.33 3.68
C PHE A 114 15.16 -13.94 3.18
N LEU A 115 16.46 -13.70 3.01
CA LEU A 115 16.98 -12.46 2.42
C LEU A 115 16.43 -12.25 1.00
N GLY A 116 16.43 -13.30 0.17
CA GLY A 116 15.86 -13.25 -1.18
C GLY A 116 14.37 -12.91 -1.17
N LEU A 117 13.60 -13.51 -0.26
CA LEU A 117 12.17 -13.21 -0.13
C LEU A 117 11.94 -11.78 0.36
N LEU A 118 12.74 -11.28 1.28
CA LEU A 118 12.66 -9.91 1.78
C LEU A 118 12.91 -8.90 0.66
N LEU A 119 13.87 -9.18 -0.22
CA LEU A 119 14.17 -8.33 -1.37
C LEU A 119 13.14 -8.42 -2.50
N SER A 120 12.32 -9.47 -2.54
CA SER A 120 11.25 -9.60 -3.53
C SER A 120 9.98 -8.82 -3.15
N ALA A 121 9.79 -8.50 -1.87
CA ALA A 121 8.64 -7.72 -1.43
C ALA A 121 8.71 -6.28 -1.95
N THR A 122 7.69 -5.87 -2.71
CA THR A 122 7.65 -4.58 -3.42
C THR A 122 6.68 -3.59 -2.75
N SER A 123 7.03 -2.30 -2.73
CA SER A 123 6.11 -1.24 -2.26
C SER A 123 5.16 -0.79 -3.37
N VAL A 124 3.93 -1.27 -3.33
CA VAL A 124 2.85 -0.86 -4.25
C VAL A 124 2.54 0.63 -4.13
N SER A 125 2.47 1.15 -2.89
CA SER A 125 2.01 2.51 -2.61
C SER A 125 2.90 3.58 -3.24
N ILE A 126 4.22 3.39 -3.24
CA ILE A 126 5.18 4.31 -3.89
C ILE A 126 4.97 4.30 -5.40
N SER A 127 4.82 3.11 -6.00
CA SER A 127 4.59 2.96 -7.44
C SER A 127 3.27 3.60 -7.87
N VAL A 128 2.19 3.38 -7.12
CA VAL A 128 0.88 4.01 -7.36
C VAL A 128 0.97 5.52 -7.32
N GLN A 129 1.60 6.08 -6.28
CA GLN A 129 1.74 7.52 -6.14
C GLN A 129 2.57 8.13 -7.27
N ALA A 130 3.69 7.51 -7.61
CA ALA A 130 4.54 7.98 -8.71
C ALA A 130 3.80 7.94 -10.05
N LEU A 131 3.10 6.84 -10.35
CA LEU A 131 2.29 6.70 -11.56
C LEU A 131 1.16 7.74 -11.62
N LYS A 132 0.51 8.02 -10.50
CA LYS A 132 -0.53 9.04 -10.42
C LYS A 132 0.03 10.45 -10.64
N GLU A 133 1.14 10.80 -10.00
CA GLU A 133 1.82 12.10 -10.20
C GLU A 133 2.29 12.30 -11.65
N MET A 134 2.64 11.22 -12.35
CA MET A 134 3.01 11.22 -13.77
C MET A 134 1.80 11.19 -14.72
N GLY A 135 0.56 11.08 -14.22
CA GLY A 135 -0.65 10.90 -15.03
C GLY A 135 -0.69 9.59 -15.80
N LYS A 136 -0.01 8.55 -15.30
CA LYS A 136 0.14 7.23 -15.96
C LYS A 136 -0.56 6.09 -15.23
N LEU A 137 -1.34 6.37 -14.18
CA LEU A 137 -1.99 5.33 -13.39
C LEU A 137 -2.91 4.43 -14.25
N ASN A 138 -3.70 5.04 -15.13
CA ASN A 138 -4.62 4.36 -16.04
C ASN A 138 -3.99 4.01 -17.40
N SER A 139 -2.66 4.11 -17.54
CA SER A 139 -1.97 3.60 -18.71
C SER A 139 -1.87 2.07 -18.67
N ARG A 140 -1.58 1.46 -19.83
CA ARG A 140 -1.36 0.00 -19.91
C ARG A 140 -0.25 -0.46 -18.96
N GLU A 141 0.80 0.33 -18.82
CA GLU A 141 1.91 0.09 -17.90
C GLU A 141 1.44 0.21 -16.45
N GLY A 142 0.70 1.27 -16.12
CA GLY A 142 0.16 1.51 -14.78
C GLY A 142 -0.77 0.40 -14.33
N THR A 143 -1.74 0.01 -15.14
CA THR A 143 -2.67 -1.11 -14.84
C THR A 143 -1.92 -2.45 -14.75
N THR A 144 -0.86 -2.66 -15.55
CA THR A 144 -0.02 -3.86 -15.45
C THR A 144 0.74 -3.88 -14.11
N ILE A 145 1.34 -2.77 -13.69
CA ILE A 145 2.06 -2.64 -12.42
C ILE A 145 1.12 -2.86 -11.23
N LEU A 146 -0.08 -2.24 -11.24
CA LEU A 146 -1.08 -2.44 -10.20
C LEU A 146 -1.51 -3.90 -10.06
N GLY A 147 -1.81 -4.55 -11.19
CA GLY A 147 -2.18 -5.96 -11.20
C GLY A 147 -1.04 -6.88 -10.74
N ALA A 148 0.19 -6.59 -11.16
CA ALA A 148 1.38 -7.33 -10.72
C ALA A 148 1.59 -7.20 -9.21
N ALA A 149 1.42 -6.02 -8.66
CA ALA A 149 1.60 -5.74 -7.25
C ALA A 149 0.60 -6.51 -6.36
N VAL A 150 -0.67 -6.63 -6.77
CA VAL A 150 -1.65 -7.46 -6.05
C VAL A 150 -1.24 -8.94 -6.05
N ILE A 151 -0.70 -9.43 -7.17
CA ILE A 151 -0.21 -10.82 -7.28
C ILE A 151 1.06 -11.01 -6.44
N ASP A 152 1.96 -10.04 -6.45
CA ASP A 152 3.19 -10.02 -5.67
C ASP A 152 2.90 -10.15 -4.18
N ASP A 153 2.07 -9.30 -3.62
CA ASP A 153 1.67 -9.33 -2.21
C ASP A 153 1.12 -10.71 -1.78
N LEU A 154 0.31 -11.33 -2.65
CA LEU A 154 -0.23 -12.66 -2.38
C LEU A 154 0.86 -13.73 -2.37
N LEU A 155 1.72 -13.72 -3.37
CA LEU A 155 2.76 -14.72 -3.54
C LEU A 155 3.86 -14.58 -2.46
N VAL A 156 4.24 -13.36 -2.10
CA VAL A 156 5.22 -13.11 -1.02
C VAL A 156 4.72 -13.66 0.32
N ILE A 157 3.43 -13.44 0.66
CA ILE A 157 2.88 -13.97 1.92
C ILE A 157 2.82 -15.51 1.90
N ILE A 158 2.47 -16.12 0.76
CA ILE A 158 2.47 -17.59 0.61
C ILE A 158 3.89 -18.14 0.73
N ALA A 159 4.86 -17.48 0.07
CA ALA A 159 6.27 -17.86 0.13
C ALA A 159 6.84 -17.70 1.54
N LEU A 160 6.47 -16.64 2.27
CA LEU A 160 6.83 -16.44 3.67
C LEU A 160 6.26 -17.54 4.56
N ALA A 161 4.99 -17.89 4.40
CA ALA A 161 4.36 -18.98 5.14
C ALA A 161 5.05 -20.33 4.86
N PHE A 162 5.45 -20.58 3.61
CA PHE A 162 6.21 -21.75 3.23
C PHE A 162 7.59 -21.78 3.88
N LEU A 163 8.32 -20.66 3.86
CA LEU A 163 9.62 -20.52 4.54
C LEU A 163 9.52 -20.74 6.05
N MET A 164 8.51 -20.17 6.71
CA MET A 164 8.26 -20.34 8.13
C MET A 164 7.98 -21.83 8.47
N SER A 165 7.26 -22.54 7.59
CA SER A 165 7.03 -23.97 7.74
C SER A 165 8.32 -24.79 7.59
N LEU A 166 9.20 -24.43 6.64
CA LEU A 166 10.53 -25.06 6.49
C LEU A 166 11.45 -24.80 7.68
N ALA A 167 11.31 -23.64 8.34
CA ALA A 167 12.06 -23.27 9.54
C ALA A 167 11.59 -24.01 10.82
N GLY A 168 10.61 -24.91 10.70
CA GLY A 168 10.07 -25.68 11.84
C GLY A 168 8.95 -24.96 12.59
N GLY A 169 8.35 -23.92 12.02
CA GLY A 169 7.16 -23.25 12.56
C GLY A 169 5.88 -24.07 12.30
N ASP A 170 4.94 -24.02 13.25
CA ASP A 170 3.61 -24.68 13.15
C ASP A 170 2.68 -23.91 12.17
N VAL A 171 3.13 -23.73 10.92
CA VAL A 171 2.34 -23.03 9.89
C VAL A 171 1.69 -24.02 8.95
N HIS A 172 0.38 -24.14 9.02
CA HIS A 172 -0.41 -24.96 8.09
C HIS A 172 -0.67 -24.21 6.78
N LEU A 173 0.16 -24.43 5.78
CA LEU A 173 0.05 -23.82 4.44
C LEU A 173 -1.35 -23.91 3.84
N GLY A 174 -2.01 -25.07 3.98
CA GLY A 174 -3.38 -25.26 3.50
C GLY A 174 -4.38 -24.29 4.14
N ALA A 175 -4.25 -24.05 5.45
CA ALA A 175 -5.09 -23.08 6.17
C ALA A 175 -4.82 -21.63 5.73
N VAL A 176 -3.56 -21.28 5.48
CA VAL A 176 -3.17 -19.94 4.99
C VAL A 176 -3.78 -19.69 3.60
N ILE A 177 -3.62 -20.63 2.67
CA ILE A 177 -4.17 -20.51 1.32
C ILE A 177 -5.70 -20.48 1.35
N LEU A 178 -6.34 -21.38 2.13
CA LEU A 178 -7.79 -21.44 2.24
C LEU A 178 -8.35 -20.11 2.77
N LYS A 179 -7.74 -19.54 3.82
CA LYS A 179 -8.16 -18.25 4.40
C LYS A 179 -8.14 -17.12 3.37
N LYS A 180 -7.14 -17.09 2.50
CA LYS A 180 -7.03 -16.08 1.42
C LYS A 180 -8.06 -16.31 0.32
N VAL A 181 -8.26 -17.55 -0.12
CA VAL A 181 -9.30 -17.88 -1.12
C VAL A 181 -10.69 -17.50 -0.60
N VAL A 182 -10.97 -17.82 0.67
CA VAL A 182 -12.24 -17.46 1.32
C VAL A 182 -12.40 -15.94 1.41
N PHE A 183 -11.34 -15.22 1.76
CA PHE A 183 -11.35 -13.75 1.78
C PHE A 183 -11.74 -13.17 0.41
N PHE A 184 -11.05 -13.56 -0.67
CA PHE A 184 -11.36 -13.03 -2.00
C PHE A 184 -12.79 -13.38 -2.44
N ALA A 185 -13.25 -14.61 -2.16
CA ALA A 185 -14.62 -15.03 -2.48
C ALA A 185 -15.66 -14.16 -1.73
N ILE A 186 -15.45 -13.92 -0.43
CA ILE A 186 -16.33 -13.08 0.39
C ILE A 186 -16.31 -11.63 -0.12
N VAL A 187 -15.13 -11.06 -0.33
CA VAL A 187 -14.98 -9.65 -0.72
C VAL A 187 -15.58 -9.40 -2.10
N ILE A 188 -15.40 -10.31 -3.06
CA ILE A 188 -16.06 -10.22 -4.38
C ILE A 188 -17.59 -10.26 -4.24
N LEU A 189 -18.11 -11.16 -3.41
CA LEU A 189 -19.55 -11.25 -3.17
C LEU A 189 -20.10 -9.97 -2.50
N LEU A 190 -19.39 -9.44 -1.52
CA LEU A 190 -19.74 -8.19 -0.83
C LEU A 190 -19.68 -6.99 -1.79
N SER A 191 -18.67 -6.93 -2.65
CA SER A 191 -18.53 -5.90 -3.68
C SER A 191 -19.78 -5.82 -4.58
N TRP A 192 -20.35 -6.96 -4.93
CA TRP A 192 -21.47 -7.03 -5.85
C TRP A 192 -22.82 -6.68 -5.22
N LYS A 193 -23.05 -7.07 -3.97
CA LYS A 193 -24.35 -6.95 -3.30
C LYS A 193 -24.37 -5.89 -2.19
N LEU A 194 -23.37 -5.92 -1.31
CA LEU A 194 -23.36 -5.09 -0.11
C LEU A 194 -23.00 -3.64 -0.43
N VAL A 195 -21.99 -3.42 -1.29
CA VAL A 195 -21.51 -2.08 -1.62
C VAL A 195 -22.61 -1.22 -2.26
N PRO A 196 -23.30 -1.63 -3.35
CA PRO A 196 -24.39 -0.85 -3.91
C PRO A 196 -25.57 -0.69 -2.94
N TRP A 197 -25.83 -1.69 -2.10
CA TRP A 197 -26.90 -1.62 -1.11
C TRP A 197 -26.60 -0.56 -0.03
N ILE A 198 -25.38 -0.56 0.54
CA ILE A 198 -24.98 0.45 1.55
C ILE A 198 -25.11 1.85 0.95
N LEU A 199 -24.53 2.10 -0.23
CA LEU A 199 -24.57 3.42 -0.86
C LEU A 199 -26.01 3.89 -1.09
N LYS A 200 -26.90 3.03 -1.58
CA LYS A 200 -28.32 3.33 -1.76
C LYS A 200 -29.06 3.63 -0.46
N GLN A 201 -28.66 3.02 0.66
CA GLN A 201 -29.27 3.31 1.98
C GLN A 201 -28.77 4.65 2.54
N PHE A 202 -27.52 5.02 2.26
CA PHE A 202 -26.93 6.25 2.76
C PHE A 202 -27.30 7.48 1.91
N ALA A 203 -27.49 7.32 0.61
CA ALA A 203 -27.82 8.42 -0.30
C ALA A 203 -29.05 9.26 0.12
N PRO A 204 -30.17 8.68 0.61
CA PRO A 204 -31.35 9.46 1.03
C PRO A 204 -31.22 10.08 2.43
N LEU A 205 -30.13 9.82 3.17
CA LEU A 205 -29.97 10.37 4.51
C LEU A 205 -29.81 11.91 4.45
N ARG A 206 -30.51 12.60 5.34
CA ARG A 206 -30.52 14.08 5.42
C ARG A 206 -29.35 14.66 6.24
N VAL A 207 -28.27 13.90 6.37
CA VAL A 207 -27.03 14.34 7.04
C VAL A 207 -25.96 14.70 6.00
N THR A 208 -25.09 15.61 6.38
CA THR A 208 -23.97 16.03 5.50
C THR A 208 -23.05 14.86 5.18
N GLU A 209 -22.62 14.78 3.92
CA GLU A 209 -21.58 13.85 3.44
C GLU A 209 -21.90 12.36 3.72
N SER A 210 -23.17 11.98 3.66
CA SER A 210 -23.63 10.61 3.96
C SER A 210 -23.03 9.57 3.02
N VAL A 211 -22.96 9.86 1.71
CA VAL A 211 -22.42 8.96 0.69
C VAL A 211 -20.91 8.78 0.87
N ILE A 212 -20.20 9.84 1.23
CA ILE A 212 -18.76 9.80 1.47
C ILE A 212 -18.47 8.99 2.73
N SER A 213 -19.27 9.18 3.79
CA SER A 213 -19.18 8.36 5.00
C SER A 213 -19.41 6.87 4.68
N ALA A 214 -20.38 6.55 3.82
CA ALA A 214 -20.60 5.18 3.35
C ALA A 214 -19.38 4.63 2.60
N GLY A 215 -18.77 5.43 1.72
CA GLY A 215 -17.54 5.08 1.01
C GLY A 215 -16.39 4.75 1.96
N LEU A 216 -16.18 5.57 3.00
CA LEU A 216 -15.16 5.33 4.03
C LEU A 216 -15.46 4.08 4.88
N ILE A 217 -16.72 3.86 5.25
CA ILE A 217 -17.14 2.65 5.97
C ILE A 217 -16.81 1.41 5.14
N ILE A 218 -17.14 1.41 3.85
CA ILE A 218 -16.84 0.30 2.95
C ILE A 218 -15.31 0.10 2.83
N CYS A 219 -14.55 1.18 2.64
CA CYS A 219 -13.09 1.16 2.56
C CYS A 219 -12.48 0.49 3.80
N PHE A 220 -12.79 0.99 4.98
CA PHE A 220 -12.22 0.48 6.23
C PHE A 220 -12.72 -0.93 6.59
N LEU A 221 -13.95 -1.27 6.26
CA LEU A 221 -14.47 -2.62 6.46
C LEU A 221 -13.71 -3.64 5.59
N PHE A 222 -13.47 -3.33 4.33
CA PHE A 222 -12.73 -4.20 3.42
C PHE A 222 -11.25 -4.29 3.80
N ALA A 223 -10.64 -3.18 4.23
CA ALA A 223 -9.28 -3.15 4.76
C ALA A 223 -9.16 -4.06 6.00
N TYR A 224 -10.10 -3.94 6.94
CA TYR A 224 -10.16 -4.78 8.13
C TYR A 224 -10.33 -6.27 7.79
N LEU A 225 -11.24 -6.60 6.87
CA LEU A 225 -11.45 -7.99 6.44
C LEU A 225 -10.20 -8.58 5.77
N ALA A 226 -9.45 -7.78 5.01
CA ALA A 226 -8.18 -8.19 4.43
C ALA A 226 -7.15 -8.52 5.52
N GLU A 227 -6.96 -7.63 6.46
CA GLU A 227 -6.03 -7.80 7.58
C GLU A 227 -6.39 -9.02 8.43
N TYR A 228 -7.67 -9.19 8.77
CA TYR A 228 -8.17 -10.37 9.48
C TYR A 228 -7.88 -11.67 8.72
N ALA A 229 -7.91 -11.64 7.38
CA ALA A 229 -7.55 -12.77 6.53
C ALA A 229 -6.05 -12.98 6.37
N GLY A 230 -5.20 -12.10 6.93
CA GLY A 230 -3.75 -12.10 6.75
C GLY A 230 -3.35 -11.69 5.33
N VAL A 231 -4.14 -10.80 4.72
CA VAL A 231 -3.87 -10.09 3.47
C VAL A 231 -3.60 -8.63 3.84
N ALA A 232 -2.76 -7.92 3.08
CA ALA A 232 -2.51 -6.51 3.36
C ALA A 232 -3.81 -5.69 3.31
N ALA A 233 -4.04 -4.82 4.31
CA ALA A 233 -5.23 -3.96 4.41
C ALA A 233 -5.45 -3.12 3.14
N ILE A 234 -4.35 -2.69 2.51
CA ILE A 234 -4.35 -1.92 1.26
C ILE A 234 -5.05 -2.63 0.10
N ILE A 235 -4.98 -3.98 0.02
CA ILE A 235 -5.66 -4.77 -1.01
C ILE A 235 -7.18 -4.71 -0.79
N GLY A 236 -7.63 -4.82 0.47
CA GLY A 236 -9.03 -4.66 0.80
C GLY A 236 -9.57 -3.29 0.39
N ALA A 237 -8.83 -2.22 0.73
CA ALA A 237 -9.16 -0.85 0.35
C ALA A 237 -9.21 -0.66 -1.18
N TYR A 238 -8.24 -1.21 -1.91
CA TYR A 238 -8.21 -1.18 -3.37
C TYR A 238 -9.44 -1.84 -3.99
N ILE A 239 -9.83 -3.03 -3.51
CA ILE A 239 -11.02 -3.74 -3.99
C ILE A 239 -12.30 -2.95 -3.64
N ALA A 240 -12.37 -2.32 -2.46
CA ALA A 240 -13.47 -1.45 -2.07
C ALA A 240 -13.60 -0.26 -3.05
N GLY A 241 -12.48 0.35 -3.43
CA GLY A 241 -12.42 1.41 -4.43
C GLY A 241 -12.96 0.95 -5.78
N ILE A 242 -12.49 -0.19 -6.29
CA ILE A 242 -13.01 -0.80 -7.52
C ILE A 242 -14.52 -1.03 -7.43
N ALA A 243 -15.01 -1.57 -6.30
CA ALA A 243 -16.42 -1.88 -6.12
C ALA A 243 -17.31 -0.63 -6.17
N ILE A 244 -16.88 0.48 -5.59
CA ILE A 244 -17.58 1.78 -5.67
C ILE A 244 -17.42 2.39 -7.06
N GLY A 245 -16.28 2.18 -7.71
CA GLY A 245 -16.00 2.62 -9.08
C GLY A 245 -17.03 2.15 -10.13
N PHE A 246 -17.74 1.04 -9.85
CA PHE A 246 -18.86 0.54 -10.67
C PHE A 246 -20.23 1.15 -10.33
N THR A 247 -20.31 2.08 -9.40
CA THR A 247 -21.56 2.69 -8.95
C THR A 247 -21.68 4.13 -9.46
N ASP A 248 -22.90 4.65 -9.47
CA ASP A 248 -23.19 6.05 -9.84
C ASP A 248 -22.61 7.06 -8.83
N TYR A 249 -22.10 6.59 -7.69
CA TYR A 249 -21.55 7.42 -6.62
C TYR A 249 -20.03 7.60 -6.71
N ARG A 250 -19.39 7.02 -7.74
CA ARG A 250 -17.92 7.05 -7.93
C ARG A 250 -17.34 8.44 -7.84
N ASP A 251 -17.87 9.37 -8.65
CA ASP A 251 -17.28 10.71 -8.79
C ASP A 251 -17.43 11.52 -7.50
N GLU A 252 -18.60 11.43 -6.84
CA GLU A 252 -18.86 12.10 -5.56
C GLU A 252 -17.91 11.61 -4.46
N VAL A 253 -17.73 10.29 -4.36
CA VAL A 253 -16.83 9.66 -3.37
C VAL A 253 -15.38 9.99 -3.69
N SER A 254 -14.98 9.90 -4.97
CA SER A 254 -13.60 10.14 -5.40
C SER A 254 -13.14 11.55 -5.11
N GLU A 255 -13.89 12.58 -5.56
CA GLU A 255 -13.50 13.99 -5.42
C GLU A 255 -13.24 14.41 -3.97
N LYS A 256 -14.14 13.99 -3.08
CA LYS A 256 -14.07 14.37 -1.66
C LYS A 256 -12.97 13.62 -0.91
N ILE A 257 -12.87 12.31 -1.13
CA ILE A 257 -11.86 11.48 -0.46
C ILE A 257 -10.46 11.83 -0.99
N GLU A 258 -10.30 12.11 -2.27
CA GLU A 258 -9.06 12.62 -2.83
C GLU A 258 -8.59 13.88 -2.13
N THR A 259 -9.48 14.83 -1.96
CA THR A 259 -9.16 16.13 -1.34
C THR A 259 -8.57 15.95 0.05
N ILE A 260 -9.25 15.21 0.93
CA ILE A 260 -8.77 15.03 2.31
C ILE A 260 -7.53 14.14 2.37
N SER A 261 -7.46 13.11 1.53
CA SER A 261 -6.33 12.18 1.51
C SER A 261 -5.04 12.88 1.08
N TYR A 262 -5.05 13.63 -0.02
CA TYR A 262 -3.86 14.35 -0.50
C TYR A 262 -3.54 15.62 0.27
N ALA A 263 -4.53 16.19 0.98
CA ALA A 263 -4.26 17.32 1.86
C ALA A 263 -3.52 16.90 3.13
N VAL A 264 -3.89 15.76 3.75
CA VAL A 264 -3.45 15.37 5.09
C VAL A 264 -2.78 14.00 5.13
N PHE A 265 -3.51 12.93 4.76
CA PHE A 265 -3.09 11.56 5.08
C PHE A 265 -1.93 11.06 4.22
N VAL A 266 -1.93 11.32 2.92
CA VAL A 266 -0.86 10.90 2.00
C VAL A 266 0.47 11.59 2.31
N PRO A 267 0.54 12.91 2.59
CA PRO A 267 1.74 13.55 3.11
C PRO A 267 2.26 12.92 4.40
N VAL A 268 1.38 12.64 5.36
CA VAL A 268 1.75 11.99 6.62
C VAL A 268 2.33 10.60 6.36
N PHE A 269 1.69 9.79 5.51
CA PHE A 269 2.15 8.46 5.16
C PHE A 269 3.58 8.46 4.60
N PHE A 270 3.85 9.24 3.54
CA PHE A 270 5.18 9.23 2.94
C PHE A 270 6.25 9.85 3.83
N THR A 271 5.91 10.88 4.59
CA THR A 271 6.86 11.49 5.53
C THR A 271 7.17 10.54 6.69
N SER A 272 6.20 9.79 7.21
CA SER A 272 6.41 8.83 8.31
C SER A 272 7.34 7.67 7.91
N ILE A 273 7.30 7.21 6.66
CA ILE A 273 8.26 6.22 6.15
C ILE A 273 9.70 6.76 6.28
N GLY A 274 9.91 8.03 5.94
CA GLY A 274 11.22 8.66 6.11
C GLY A 274 11.60 8.83 7.59
N VAL A 275 10.65 9.17 8.45
CA VAL A 275 10.87 9.31 9.91
C VAL A 275 11.30 8.01 10.57
N ALA A 276 10.77 6.87 10.10
CA ALA A 276 11.12 5.54 10.62
C ALA A 276 12.55 5.07 10.25
N VAL A 277 13.29 5.84 9.44
CA VAL A 277 14.68 5.49 9.09
C VAL A 277 15.61 5.76 10.27
N GLU A 278 16.39 4.76 10.67
CA GLU A 278 17.43 4.86 11.70
C GLU A 278 18.80 4.50 11.12
N PHE A 279 19.81 5.34 11.37
CA PHE A 279 21.20 5.07 10.99
C PHE A 279 22.07 4.47 12.11
N SER A 280 21.52 4.33 13.30
CA SER A 280 22.27 3.90 14.51
C SER A 280 22.91 2.50 14.42
N GLY A 281 22.44 1.64 13.49
CA GLY A 281 23.00 0.30 13.28
C GLY A 281 24.19 0.22 12.31
N ILE A 282 24.40 1.23 11.48
CA ILE A 282 25.41 1.18 10.39
C ILE A 282 26.82 1.43 10.92
N GLY A 283 26.98 2.25 11.96
CA GLY A 283 28.28 2.60 12.53
C GLY A 283 29.01 1.46 13.25
N ASN A 284 28.29 0.49 13.80
CA ASN A 284 28.86 -0.63 14.57
C ASN A 284 29.23 -1.85 13.72
N GLN A 285 28.91 -1.87 12.42
CA GLN A 285 29.21 -2.99 11.52
C GLN A 285 30.32 -2.68 10.52
N LEU A 286 30.85 -1.44 10.50
CA LEU A 286 31.94 -1.01 9.63
C LEU A 286 33.29 -0.86 10.37
N GLY A 287 33.39 -1.30 11.64
CA GLY A 287 34.58 -1.27 12.46
C GLY A 287 35.18 -2.69 12.66
#